data_9873ecd1c676303e610533bcd61a3f53
#
_entry.id   9873ecd1c676303e610533bcd61a3f53
#
_cell.length_a   1.000
_cell.length_b   1.000
_cell.length_c   1.000
_cell.angle_alpha   90.00
_cell.angle_beta   90.00
_cell.angle_gamma   90.00
#
_symmetry.space_group_name_H-M   'P 1'
#
loop_
_entity.id
_entity.type
_entity.pdbx_description
1 polymer ?
#
loop_
_entity_poly.entity_id
_entity_poly.type
_entity_poly.pdbx_seq_one_letter_code
_entity_poly.pdbx_strand_id
1 'polypeptide(L)'
;MRKVNAIIEKASDGNYSIYMDADDMPYLVTGTGKTVEEARKVFEDGYEDIKKYYAETGKPFEEVEFSYQYDIPSFLQEYAYLITLSGLERITGVNQKQLGHYISGYRHPSAKT
;
A
#
# COMPACT_ATOMS: atom_id res chain seq x y z
N MET A 1 -18.07 -10.97 3.01
CA MET A 1 -17.23 -9.95 3.68
C MET A 1 -16.81 -8.91 2.66
N ARG A 2 -16.98 -7.65 3.00
CA ARG A 2 -16.65 -6.54 2.11
C ARG A 2 -15.14 -6.44 1.91
N LYS A 3 -14.70 -6.21 0.67
CA LYS A 3 -13.29 -6.00 0.36
C LYS A 3 -12.97 -4.51 0.37
N VAL A 4 -11.89 -4.15 1.04
CA VAL A 4 -11.41 -2.76 1.13
C VAL A 4 -9.93 -2.73 0.74
N ASN A 5 -9.56 -1.76 -0.06
CA ASN A 5 -8.16 -1.60 -0.45
C ASN A 5 -7.35 -1.01 0.70
N ALA A 6 -6.19 -1.59 0.94
CA ALA A 6 -5.18 -1.06 1.85
C ALA A 6 -3.99 -0.61 1.01
N ILE A 7 -3.75 0.69 0.97
CA ILE A 7 -2.75 1.29 0.08
C ILE A 7 -1.42 1.41 0.80
N ILE A 8 -0.37 0.89 0.18
CA ILE A 8 0.99 0.91 0.69
C ILE A 8 1.77 2.02 -0.01
N GLU A 9 2.26 2.97 0.76
CA GLU A 9 3.05 4.10 0.25
C GLU A 9 4.40 4.14 0.93
N LYS A 10 5.42 4.56 0.17
CA LYS A 10 6.73 4.86 0.71
C LYS A 10 6.85 6.37 0.90
N ALA A 11 7.05 6.81 2.13
CA ALA A 11 7.19 8.22 2.44
C ALA A 11 8.57 8.74 2.09
N SER A 12 8.72 10.05 2.01
CA SER A 12 9.98 10.71 1.65
C SER A 12 11.10 10.45 2.66
N ASP A 13 10.76 10.12 3.90
CA ASP A 13 11.73 9.78 4.95
C ASP A 13 12.18 8.32 4.89
N GLY A 14 11.69 7.55 3.93
CA GLY A 14 12.01 6.14 3.77
C GLY A 14 11.11 5.18 4.53
N ASN A 15 10.20 5.67 5.34
CA ASN A 15 9.23 4.84 6.05
C ASN A 15 8.08 4.46 5.13
N TYR A 16 7.39 3.38 5.50
CA TYR A 16 6.20 2.93 4.77
C TYR A 16 4.95 3.25 5.57
N SER A 17 3.89 3.59 4.86
CA SER A 17 2.56 3.80 5.44
C SER A 17 1.56 2.91 4.74
N ILE A 18 0.63 2.37 5.50
CA ILE A 18 -0.50 1.63 4.94
C ILE A 18 -1.76 2.29 5.46
N TYR A 19 -2.69 2.59 4.59
CA TYR A 19 -3.96 3.19 4.99
C TYR A 19 -5.13 2.53 4.27
N MET A 20 -6.25 2.53 4.95
CA MET A 20 -7.50 1.99 4.45
C MET A 20 -8.13 2.99 3.48
N ASP A 21 -8.41 2.56 2.27
CA ASP A 21 -9.02 3.40 1.24
C ASP A 21 -10.51 3.11 1.15
N ALA A 22 -11.28 3.73 2.05
CA ALA A 22 -12.73 3.62 2.08
C ALA A 22 -13.33 4.84 2.77
N ASP A 23 -14.24 5.52 2.09
CA ASP A 23 -14.85 6.77 2.58
C ASP A 23 -16.08 6.53 3.44
N ASP A 24 -16.72 5.39 3.31
CA ASP A 24 -18.03 5.10 3.91
C ASP A 24 -17.95 4.16 5.11
N MET A 25 -16.77 4.00 5.69
CA MET A 25 -16.56 3.15 6.86
C MET A 25 -16.60 3.97 8.14
N PRO A 26 -17.17 3.40 9.23
CA PRO A 26 -17.24 4.11 10.51
C PRO A 26 -15.90 4.16 11.24
N TYR A 27 -14.88 3.50 10.76
CA TYR A 27 -13.54 3.50 11.35
C TYR A 27 -12.48 3.60 10.26
N LEU A 28 -11.29 4.03 10.65
CA LEU A 28 -10.14 4.12 9.76
C LEU A 28 -8.96 3.41 10.41
N VAL A 29 -8.26 2.59 9.61
CA VAL A 29 -7.07 1.87 10.07
C VAL A 29 -5.87 2.37 9.30
N THR A 30 -4.77 2.63 10.01
CA THR A 30 -3.50 3.03 9.42
C THR A 30 -2.37 2.30 10.12
N GLY A 31 -1.25 2.17 9.43
CA GLY A 31 -0.05 1.58 10.00
C GLY A 31 1.19 2.19 9.37
N THR A 32 2.25 2.31 10.15
CA THR A 32 3.54 2.83 9.66
C THR A 32 4.67 1.96 10.16
N GLY A 33 5.77 1.95 9.45
CA GLY A 33 6.95 1.19 9.84
C GLY A 33 8.12 1.45 8.90
N LYS A 34 9.28 0.96 9.28
CA LYS A 34 10.50 1.10 8.46
C LYS A 34 10.50 0.14 7.28
N THR A 35 9.70 -0.92 7.35
CA THR A 35 9.53 -1.89 6.28
C THR A 35 8.04 -2.07 6.04
N VAL A 36 7.70 -2.64 4.89
CA VAL A 36 6.30 -2.97 4.57
C VAL A 36 5.73 -3.94 5.60
N GLU A 37 6.54 -4.92 6.02
CA GLU A 37 6.11 -5.93 7.00
C GLU A 37 5.77 -5.29 8.35
N GLU A 38 6.61 -4.36 8.81
CA GLU A 38 6.33 -3.62 10.05
C GLU A 38 5.06 -2.80 9.95
N ALA A 39 4.92 -2.04 8.85
CA ALA A 39 3.74 -1.22 8.62
C ALA A 39 2.47 -2.07 8.55
N ARG A 40 2.55 -3.22 7.91
CA ARG A 40 1.44 -4.16 7.80
C ARG A 40 1.05 -4.72 9.17
N LYS A 41 2.02 -5.07 9.99
CA LYS A 41 1.75 -5.58 11.34
C LYS A 41 1.03 -4.52 12.18
N VAL A 42 1.51 -3.29 12.15
CA VAL A 42 0.87 -2.19 12.88
C VAL A 42 -0.55 -1.96 12.36
N PHE A 43 -0.75 -2.03 11.05
CA PHE A 43 -2.05 -1.89 10.42
C PHE A 43 -3.01 -2.99 10.89
N GLU A 44 -2.57 -4.24 10.85
CA GLU A 44 -3.40 -5.39 11.24
C GLU A 44 -3.71 -5.38 12.74
N ASP A 45 -2.73 -5.03 13.58
CA ASP A 45 -2.93 -4.90 15.02
C ASP A 45 -3.94 -3.79 15.33
N GLY A 46 -3.86 -2.68 14.60
CA GLY A 46 -4.82 -1.58 14.74
C GLY A 46 -6.23 -2.00 14.38
N TYR A 47 -6.38 -2.80 13.34
CA TYR A 47 -7.68 -3.34 12.96
C TYR A 47 -8.26 -4.23 14.08
N GLU A 48 -7.45 -5.12 14.63
CA GLU A 48 -7.90 -6.01 15.71
C GLU A 48 -8.26 -5.21 16.98
N ASP A 49 -7.51 -4.16 17.28
CA ASP A 49 -7.81 -3.29 18.42
C ASP A 49 -9.16 -2.58 18.27
N ILE A 50 -9.45 -2.08 17.08
CA ILE A 50 -10.74 -1.46 16.78
C ILE A 50 -11.86 -2.47 16.90
N LYS A 51 -11.65 -3.68 16.40
CA LYS A 51 -12.64 -4.76 16.50
C LYS A 51 -12.96 -5.08 17.96
N LYS A 52 -11.93 -5.18 18.81
CA LYS A 52 -12.10 -5.38 20.26
C LYS A 52 -12.89 -4.25 20.91
N TYR A 53 -12.55 -3.01 20.56
CA TYR A 53 -13.23 -1.83 21.10
C TYR A 53 -14.73 -1.88 20.78
N TYR A 54 -15.09 -2.22 19.55
CA TYR A 54 -16.49 -2.33 19.15
C TYR A 54 -17.21 -3.44 19.93
N ALA A 55 -16.54 -4.57 20.12
CA ALA A 55 -17.11 -5.69 20.88
C ALA A 55 -17.33 -5.27 22.35
N GLU A 56 -16.38 -4.59 22.96
CA GLU A 56 -16.47 -4.15 24.34
C GLU A 56 -17.57 -3.11 24.55
N THR A 57 -17.82 -2.26 23.56
CA THR A 57 -18.84 -1.21 23.67
C THR A 57 -20.21 -1.65 23.15
N GLY A 58 -20.33 -2.90 22.68
CA GLY A 58 -21.60 -3.43 22.18
C GLY A 58 -22.04 -2.84 20.85
N LYS A 59 -21.13 -2.24 20.09
CA LYS A 59 -21.45 -1.69 18.80
C LYS A 59 -21.27 -2.71 17.69
N PRO A 60 -22.12 -2.68 16.65
CA PRO A 60 -21.95 -3.58 15.51
C PRO A 60 -20.66 -3.24 14.77
N PHE A 61 -19.89 -4.25 14.41
CA PHE A 61 -18.64 -4.11 13.71
C PHE A 61 -18.74 -4.75 12.33
N GLU A 62 -18.51 -3.96 11.30
CA GLU A 62 -18.46 -4.49 9.94
C GLU A 62 -17.05 -4.99 9.66
N GLU A 63 -16.90 -6.33 9.60
CA GLU A 63 -15.62 -6.94 9.25
C GLU A 63 -15.36 -6.76 7.76
N VAL A 64 -14.09 -6.49 7.43
CA VAL A 64 -13.67 -6.31 6.05
C VAL A 64 -12.45 -7.18 5.75
N GLU A 65 -12.26 -7.49 4.49
CA GLU A 65 -11.08 -8.16 3.99
C GLU A 65 -10.22 -7.13 3.26
N PHE A 66 -8.96 -6.99 3.66
CA PHE A 66 -8.07 -6.02 3.05
C PHE A 66 -7.37 -6.60 1.85
N SER A 67 -7.38 -5.84 0.76
CA SER A 67 -6.60 -6.12 -0.43
C SER A 67 -5.45 -5.14 -0.45
N TYR A 68 -4.24 -5.61 -0.19
CA TYR A 68 -3.04 -4.77 -0.13
C TYR A 68 -2.59 -4.41 -1.53
N GLN A 69 -2.42 -3.13 -1.78
CA GLN A 69 -1.99 -2.62 -3.08
C GLN A 69 -0.93 -1.56 -2.88
N TYR A 70 0.12 -1.61 -3.70
CA TYR A 70 1.13 -0.57 -3.68
C TYR A 70 0.65 0.64 -4.46
N ASP A 71 0.94 1.82 -3.95
CA ASP A 71 0.97 3.01 -4.76
C ASP A 71 2.04 2.83 -5.83
N ILE A 72 1.69 3.05 -7.11
CA ILE A 72 2.56 2.68 -8.23
C ILE A 72 3.94 3.34 -8.17
N PRO A 73 4.08 4.64 -7.94
CA PRO A 73 5.40 5.25 -7.81
C PRO A 73 6.24 4.64 -6.69
N SER A 74 5.63 4.38 -5.54
CA SER A 74 6.34 3.76 -4.41
C SER A 74 6.80 2.35 -4.74
N PHE A 75 5.96 1.58 -5.40
CA PHE A 75 6.29 0.23 -5.83
C PHE A 75 7.51 0.22 -6.74
N LEU A 76 7.55 1.10 -7.73
CA LEU A 76 8.66 1.17 -8.67
C LEU A 76 9.95 1.68 -8.02
N GLN A 77 9.85 2.60 -7.07
CA GLN A 77 11.02 3.05 -6.30
C GLN A 77 11.62 1.91 -5.49
N GLU A 78 10.78 1.08 -4.87
CA GLU A 78 11.22 -0.10 -4.14
C GLU A 78 11.98 -1.05 -5.05
N TYR A 79 11.42 -1.35 -6.22
CA TYR A 79 12.05 -2.25 -7.17
C TYR A 79 13.34 -1.69 -7.76
N ALA A 80 13.39 -0.41 -8.02
CA ALA A 80 14.60 0.23 -8.53
C ALA A 80 15.75 0.16 -7.54
N TYR A 81 15.44 0.04 -6.26
CA TYR A 81 16.45 -0.11 -5.20
C TYR A 81 17.08 -1.49 -5.23
N LEU A 82 16.33 -2.51 -5.62
CA LEU A 82 16.75 -3.90 -5.55
C LEU A 82 17.35 -4.41 -6.86
N ILE A 83 16.90 -3.87 -7.99
CA ILE A 83 17.31 -4.32 -9.32
C ILE A 83 17.50 -3.11 -10.25
N THR A 84 18.34 -3.30 -11.28
CA THR A 84 18.59 -2.24 -12.25
C THR A 84 17.38 -2.03 -13.16
N LEU A 85 17.31 -0.87 -13.81
CA LEU A 85 16.27 -0.61 -14.81
C LEU A 85 16.28 -1.63 -15.93
N SER A 86 17.48 -2.12 -16.31
CA SER A 86 17.59 -3.20 -17.32
C SER A 86 16.94 -4.48 -16.83
N GLY A 87 17.12 -4.80 -15.53
CA GLY A 87 16.46 -5.95 -14.93
C GLY A 87 14.95 -5.81 -14.93
N LEU A 88 14.43 -4.64 -14.61
CA LEU A 88 13.01 -4.36 -14.64
C LEU A 88 12.46 -4.48 -16.05
N GLU A 89 13.19 -3.99 -17.04
CA GLU A 89 12.79 -4.10 -18.42
C GLU A 89 12.61 -5.56 -18.86
N ARG A 90 13.53 -6.43 -18.46
CA ARG A 90 13.44 -7.86 -18.79
C ARG A 90 12.28 -8.54 -18.07
N ILE A 91 11.97 -8.13 -16.87
CA ILE A 91 10.89 -8.73 -16.08
C ILE A 91 9.53 -8.26 -16.55
N THR A 92 9.40 -6.97 -16.83
CA THR A 92 8.10 -6.37 -17.13
C THR A 92 7.81 -6.21 -18.62
N GLY A 93 8.84 -6.28 -19.46
CA GLY A 93 8.70 -5.97 -20.89
C GLY A 93 8.56 -4.47 -21.18
N VAL A 94 8.73 -3.63 -20.19
CA VAL A 94 8.66 -2.17 -20.33
C VAL A 94 10.07 -1.64 -20.51
N ASN A 95 10.29 -0.71 -21.45
CA ASN A 95 11.62 -0.19 -21.71
C ASN A 95 12.08 0.75 -20.59
N GLN A 96 13.41 0.93 -20.50
CA GLN A 96 14.02 1.72 -19.41
C GLN A 96 13.50 3.15 -19.33
N LYS A 97 13.23 3.77 -20.46
CA LYS A 97 12.74 5.14 -20.51
C LYS A 97 11.38 5.26 -19.85
N GLN A 98 10.49 4.33 -20.13
CA GLN A 98 9.16 4.31 -19.51
C GLN A 98 9.23 4.00 -18.03
N LEU A 99 10.09 3.06 -17.63
CA LEU A 99 10.30 2.75 -16.21
C LEU A 99 10.85 3.95 -15.46
N GLY A 100 11.74 4.72 -16.08
CA GLY A 100 12.24 5.94 -15.47
C GLY A 100 11.14 6.94 -15.15
N HIS A 101 10.15 7.08 -16.01
CA HIS A 101 9.00 7.95 -15.75
C HIS A 101 8.16 7.46 -14.57
N TYR A 102 7.96 6.16 -14.44
CA TYR A 102 7.20 5.60 -13.34
C TYR A 102 7.92 5.78 -12.01
N ILE A 103 9.21 5.50 -11.98
CA ILE A 103 10.04 5.58 -10.79
C ILE A 103 10.07 7.01 -10.25
N SER A 104 10.15 8.00 -11.14
CA SER A 104 10.18 9.41 -10.74
C SER A 104 8.83 9.92 -10.23
N GLY A 105 7.76 9.18 -10.46
CA GLY A 105 6.41 9.63 -10.14
C GLY A 105 5.93 10.75 -11.03
N TYR A 106 6.56 10.94 -12.16
CA TYR A 106 6.31 12.05 -13.06
C TYR A 106 4.90 12.05 -13.61
N ARG A 107 4.35 10.86 -13.88
CA ARG A 107 2.97 10.70 -14.29
C ARG A 107 2.49 9.30 -13.94
N HIS A 108 1.18 9.13 -13.97
CA HIS A 108 0.59 7.82 -13.72
C HIS A 108 0.92 6.85 -14.84
N PRO A 109 1.14 5.57 -14.51
CA PRO A 109 1.28 4.55 -15.54
C PRO A 109 0.03 4.50 -16.40
N SER A 110 0.21 4.37 -17.69
CA SER A 110 -0.91 4.24 -18.61
C SER A 110 -1.05 2.79 -19.05
N ALA A 111 -2.21 2.45 -19.60
CA ALA A 111 -2.46 1.11 -20.13
C ALA A 111 -1.58 0.77 -21.34
N LYS A 112 -0.89 1.74 -21.88
CA LYS A 112 0.00 1.53 -23.04
C LYS A 112 1.40 1.09 -22.68
N THR A 113 1.74 1.08 -21.43
CA THR A 113 3.09 0.67 -21.00
C THR A 113 3.22 -0.79 -20.68
#